data_3e5b33470bb9b0d84cbe35bb15695732
#
_entry.id   3e5b33470bb9b0d84cbe35bb15695732
#
_cell.length_a   1.000
_cell.length_b   1.000
_cell.length_c   1.000
_cell.angle_alpha   90.00
_cell.angle_beta   90.00
_cell.angle_gamma   90.00
#
_symmetry.space_group_name_H-M   'P 1'
#
loop_
_entity.id
_entity.type
_entity.pdbx_description
1 polymer ?
#
loop_
_entity_poly.entity_id
_entity_poly.type
_entity_poly.pdbx_seq_one_letter_code
_entity_poly.pdbx_strand_id
1 'polypeptide(L)'
;HVNQVLKKVADDFPEKVAQVIEKTYSDQAVVSIISSQIDADRMDYLLRDAYYTGVSYGQFDMERILRVMRPTEDQAVVKSSGMHAVEDYIMSRYQMYWQVYFHPVSRSAEVILKKILHRAKYLFETGYQFGQAPFHFHTFFKKEYALEDYIALDEGVMTTYFQMWTKEKDAILSDLSTRFLNRNLFQYV
;
A
#
# COMPACT_ATOMS: atom_id res chain seq x y z
N HIS A 1 -5.47 -10.94 15.25
CA HIS A 1 -5.78 -11.82 14.10
C HIS A 1 -4.53 -12.46 13.53
N VAL A 2 -3.55 -11.68 13.04
CA VAL A 2 -2.28 -12.20 12.49
C VAL A 2 -1.61 -13.17 13.47
N ASN A 3 -1.47 -12.79 14.74
CA ASN A 3 -0.93 -13.65 15.79
C ASN A 3 -1.70 -14.98 15.92
N GLN A 4 -3.05 -14.95 15.92
CA GLN A 4 -3.89 -16.15 16.01
C GLN A 4 -3.71 -17.08 14.80
N VAL A 5 -3.55 -16.50 13.59
CA VAL A 5 -3.32 -17.27 12.38
C VAL A 5 -1.92 -17.90 12.39
N LEU A 6 -0.90 -17.13 12.73
CA LEU A 6 0.49 -17.59 12.73
C LEU A 6 0.78 -18.62 13.82
N LYS A 7 0.13 -18.54 14.98
CA LYS A 7 0.23 -19.56 16.04
C LYS A 7 -0.22 -20.97 15.60
N LYS A 8 -1.00 -21.08 14.54
CA LYS A 8 -1.37 -22.38 13.96
C LYS A 8 -0.19 -23.11 13.30
N VAL A 9 0.88 -22.38 12.97
CA VAL A 9 2.11 -22.93 12.39
C VAL A 9 3.05 -23.41 13.51
N ALA A 10 3.36 -22.53 14.46
CA ALA A 10 4.12 -22.82 15.67
C ALA A 10 3.87 -21.71 16.71
N ASP A 11 4.02 -22.03 18.00
CA ASP A 11 3.73 -21.10 19.09
C ASP A 11 4.62 -19.86 19.06
N ASP A 12 5.88 -19.98 18.64
CA ASP A 12 6.88 -18.92 18.55
C ASP A 12 6.91 -18.21 17.18
N PHE A 13 6.14 -18.71 16.21
CA PHE A 13 6.17 -18.18 14.83
C PHE A 13 5.71 -16.73 14.72
N PRO A 14 4.65 -16.26 15.44
CA PRO A 14 4.26 -14.86 15.43
C PRO A 14 5.37 -13.91 15.89
N GLU A 15 6.13 -14.29 16.89
CA GLU A 15 7.24 -13.49 17.42
C GLU A 15 8.39 -13.42 16.41
N LYS A 16 8.77 -14.53 15.80
CA LYS A 16 9.78 -14.57 14.74
C LYS A 16 9.38 -13.69 13.55
N VAL A 17 8.10 -13.73 13.12
CA VAL A 17 7.60 -12.86 12.04
C VAL A 17 7.68 -11.39 12.44
N ALA A 18 7.30 -11.05 13.67
CA ALA A 18 7.43 -9.68 14.18
C ALA A 18 8.89 -9.21 14.17
N GLN A 19 9.82 -10.02 14.65
CA GLN A 19 11.25 -9.72 14.64
C GLN A 19 11.81 -9.50 13.24
N VAL A 20 11.35 -10.28 12.23
CA VAL A 20 11.76 -10.07 10.83
C VAL A 20 11.27 -8.72 10.32
N ILE A 21 9.99 -8.37 10.59
CA ILE A 21 9.41 -7.08 10.18
C ILE A 21 10.12 -5.91 10.88
N GLU A 22 10.42 -6.05 12.17
CA GLU A 22 11.13 -5.07 12.99
C GLU A 22 12.63 -5.04 12.72
N LYS A 23 13.16 -5.96 11.90
CA LYS A 23 14.58 -6.12 11.55
C LYS A 23 15.47 -6.48 12.73
N THR A 24 14.91 -7.13 13.74
CA THR A 24 15.61 -7.60 14.95
C THR A 24 15.87 -9.10 14.93
N TYR A 25 15.41 -9.82 13.91
CA TYR A 25 15.60 -11.26 13.77
C TYR A 25 17.09 -11.60 13.60
N SER A 26 17.53 -12.67 14.22
CA SER A 26 18.95 -13.06 14.28
C SER A 26 19.56 -13.39 12.92
N ASP A 27 18.78 -14.00 12.02
CA ASP A 27 19.22 -14.29 10.64
C ASP A 27 18.99 -13.06 9.75
N GLN A 28 20.04 -12.29 9.53
CA GLN A 28 19.99 -11.07 8.73
C GLN A 28 19.80 -11.33 7.23
N ALA A 29 20.10 -12.53 6.73
CA ALA A 29 19.77 -12.89 5.36
C ALA A 29 18.26 -12.96 5.16
N VAL A 30 17.51 -13.55 6.11
CA VAL A 30 16.04 -13.57 6.10
C VAL A 30 15.48 -12.15 6.15
N VAL A 31 16.01 -11.30 7.02
CA VAL A 31 15.61 -9.87 7.11
C VAL A 31 15.84 -9.17 5.76
N SER A 32 16.97 -9.42 5.10
CA SER A 32 17.30 -8.81 3.81
C SER A 32 16.34 -9.23 2.68
N ILE A 33 15.88 -10.47 2.67
CA ILE A 33 14.92 -10.96 1.68
C ILE A 33 13.56 -10.26 1.82
N ILE A 34 13.17 -9.92 3.05
CA ILE A 34 11.88 -9.31 3.36
C ILE A 34 11.95 -7.78 3.35
N SER A 35 13.12 -7.19 3.66
CA SER A 35 13.21 -5.75 3.90
C SER A 35 14.57 -5.18 3.49
N SER A 36 14.90 -5.24 2.21
CA SER A 36 16.11 -4.63 1.64
C SER A 36 15.80 -3.81 0.39
N GLN A 37 16.81 -3.39 -0.35
CA GLN A 37 16.62 -2.71 -1.64
C GLN A 37 16.22 -3.67 -2.77
N ILE A 38 16.54 -4.96 -2.62
CA ILE A 38 16.19 -6.04 -3.54
C ILE A 38 15.43 -7.09 -2.73
N ASP A 39 14.30 -6.71 -2.19
CA ASP A 39 13.44 -7.59 -1.39
C ASP A 39 12.33 -8.23 -2.24
N ALA A 40 11.73 -9.28 -1.69
CA ALA A 40 10.71 -10.05 -2.37
C ALA A 40 9.47 -9.20 -2.74
N ASP A 41 9.05 -8.30 -1.85
CA ASP A 41 7.90 -7.43 -2.06
C ASP A 41 8.13 -6.49 -3.25
N ARG A 42 9.29 -5.83 -3.31
CA ARG A 42 9.62 -4.94 -4.43
C ARG A 42 9.74 -5.67 -5.75
N MET A 43 10.35 -6.85 -5.76
CA MET A 43 10.44 -7.66 -6.98
C MET A 43 9.06 -8.08 -7.48
N ASP A 44 8.17 -8.47 -6.57
CA ASP A 44 6.80 -8.85 -6.92
C ASP A 44 5.99 -7.66 -7.44
N TYR A 45 5.89 -6.57 -6.64
CA TYR A 45 4.98 -5.51 -7.02
C TYR A 45 5.42 -4.77 -8.29
N LEU A 46 6.73 -4.63 -8.56
CA LEU A 46 7.18 -3.99 -9.79
C LEU A 46 6.69 -4.74 -11.04
N LEU A 47 6.84 -6.07 -11.05
CA LEU A 47 6.37 -6.90 -12.17
C LEU A 47 4.85 -6.93 -12.27
N ARG A 48 4.17 -7.07 -11.15
CA ARG A 48 2.71 -7.11 -11.07
C ARG A 48 2.09 -5.77 -11.47
N ASP A 49 2.62 -4.66 -10.97
CA ASP A 49 2.11 -3.34 -11.31
C ASP A 49 2.39 -2.98 -12.77
N ALA A 50 3.56 -3.36 -13.33
CA ALA A 50 3.84 -3.21 -14.74
C ALA A 50 2.82 -3.97 -15.60
N TYR A 51 2.48 -5.19 -15.21
CA TYR A 51 1.48 -5.99 -15.90
C TYR A 51 0.08 -5.33 -15.87
N TYR A 52 -0.41 -4.94 -14.69
CA TYR A 52 -1.74 -4.36 -14.55
C TYR A 52 -1.88 -2.94 -15.10
N THR A 53 -0.81 -2.17 -15.13
CA THR A 53 -0.81 -0.83 -15.74
C THR A 53 -0.54 -0.86 -17.24
N GLY A 54 -0.16 -2.02 -17.79
CA GLY A 54 0.10 -2.21 -19.22
C GLY A 54 1.39 -1.54 -19.70
N VAL A 55 2.36 -1.29 -18.80
CA VAL A 55 3.64 -0.68 -19.15
C VAL A 55 4.76 -1.72 -19.17
N SER A 56 5.81 -1.46 -19.94
CA SER A 56 7.00 -2.31 -20.00
C SER A 56 8.15 -1.89 -19.06
N TYR A 57 8.00 -0.75 -18.41
CA TYR A 57 9.08 -0.15 -17.60
C TYR A 57 9.51 -0.99 -16.40
N GLY A 58 8.58 -1.74 -15.79
CA GLY A 58 8.84 -2.54 -14.60
C GLY A 58 9.37 -3.95 -14.88
N GLN A 59 9.71 -4.27 -16.13
CA GLN A 59 10.23 -5.59 -16.48
C GLN A 59 11.75 -5.66 -16.23
N PHE A 60 12.18 -6.73 -15.57
CA PHE A 60 13.57 -7.08 -15.29
C PHE A 60 13.73 -8.58 -15.14
N ASP A 61 14.94 -9.10 -15.25
CA ASP A 61 15.23 -10.54 -15.13
C ASP A 61 15.29 -10.97 -13.65
N MET A 62 14.12 -11.16 -13.04
CA MET A 62 13.98 -11.64 -11.65
C MET A 62 14.65 -13.01 -11.45
N GLU A 63 14.50 -13.94 -12.39
CA GLU A 63 15.12 -15.26 -12.27
C GLU A 63 16.65 -15.17 -12.20
N ARG A 64 17.24 -14.28 -12.99
CA ARG A 64 18.68 -14.04 -12.97
C ARG A 64 19.11 -13.49 -11.62
N ILE A 65 18.37 -12.52 -11.05
CA ILE A 65 18.66 -11.98 -9.71
C ILE A 65 18.63 -13.10 -8.68
N LEU A 66 17.58 -13.92 -8.66
CA LEU A 66 17.44 -15.03 -7.72
C LEU A 66 18.58 -16.07 -7.86
N ARG A 67 19.02 -16.38 -9.10
CA ARG A 67 20.12 -17.30 -9.34
C ARG A 67 21.48 -16.79 -8.85
N VAL A 68 21.68 -15.49 -8.80
CA VAL A 68 22.96 -14.88 -8.39
C VAL A 68 22.95 -14.35 -6.94
N MET A 69 21.78 -14.29 -6.30
CA MET A 69 21.66 -13.94 -4.90
C MET A 69 22.25 -15.04 -4.01
N ARG A 70 22.95 -14.65 -2.96
CA ARG A 70 23.54 -15.56 -1.97
C ARG A 70 23.31 -15.03 -0.58
N PRO A 71 22.82 -15.86 0.33
CA PRO A 71 22.78 -15.53 1.74
C PRO A 71 24.22 -15.53 2.30
N THR A 72 24.51 -14.59 3.17
CA THR A 72 25.69 -14.54 4.03
C THR A 72 25.21 -14.43 5.48
N GLU A 73 26.14 -14.45 6.44
CA GLU A 73 25.79 -14.31 7.86
C GLU A 73 25.10 -12.97 8.15
N ASP A 74 25.48 -11.90 7.43
CA ASP A 74 25.01 -10.54 7.71
C ASP A 74 23.87 -10.07 6.80
N GLN A 75 23.74 -10.63 5.59
CA GLN A 75 22.78 -10.14 4.59
C GLN A 75 22.67 -11.07 3.37
N ALA A 76 21.70 -10.80 2.51
CA ALA A 76 21.68 -11.34 1.16
C ALA A 76 22.50 -10.45 0.22
N VAL A 77 23.49 -11.04 -0.49
CA VAL A 77 24.37 -10.36 -1.44
C VAL A 77 24.15 -10.89 -2.85
N VAL A 78 24.52 -10.12 -3.85
CA VAL A 78 24.46 -10.53 -5.27
C VAL A 78 25.88 -10.73 -5.77
N LYS A 79 26.13 -11.85 -6.47
CA LYS A 79 27.41 -12.09 -7.15
C LYS A 79 27.69 -11.02 -8.19
N SER A 80 28.96 -10.65 -8.37
CA SER A 80 29.41 -9.68 -9.40
C SER A 80 28.91 -10.01 -10.81
N SER A 81 28.82 -11.32 -11.14
CA SER A 81 28.26 -11.77 -12.43
C SER A 81 26.77 -11.45 -12.63
N GLY A 82 26.08 -10.96 -11.62
CA GLY A 82 24.69 -10.54 -11.66
C GLY A 82 24.51 -9.01 -11.72
N MET A 83 25.59 -8.24 -11.80
CA MET A 83 25.56 -6.77 -11.72
C MET A 83 24.54 -6.17 -12.70
N HIS A 84 24.59 -6.58 -13.98
CA HIS A 84 23.69 -6.04 -15.00
C HIS A 84 22.21 -6.34 -14.71
N ALA A 85 21.87 -7.50 -14.15
CA ALA A 85 20.49 -7.79 -13.77
C ALA A 85 20.01 -6.89 -12.61
N VAL A 86 20.91 -6.53 -11.70
CA VAL A 86 20.61 -5.57 -10.63
C VAL A 86 20.48 -4.14 -11.18
N GLU A 87 21.32 -3.75 -12.13
CA GLU A 87 21.21 -2.45 -12.80
C GLU A 87 19.85 -2.33 -13.52
N ASP A 88 19.44 -3.35 -14.28
CA ASP A 88 18.13 -3.39 -14.94
C ASP A 88 16.99 -3.27 -13.94
N TYR A 89 17.07 -3.98 -12.82
CA TYR A 89 16.09 -3.88 -11.74
C TYR A 89 16.01 -2.46 -11.18
N ILE A 90 17.14 -1.83 -10.90
CA ILE A 90 17.18 -0.45 -10.37
C ILE A 90 16.57 0.52 -11.37
N MET A 91 16.90 0.37 -12.66
CA MET A 91 16.35 1.21 -13.74
C MET A 91 14.86 0.99 -13.93
N SER A 92 14.38 -0.26 -13.90
CA SER A 92 12.96 -0.60 -13.95
C SER A 92 12.21 0.04 -12.79
N ARG A 93 12.73 -0.07 -11.58
CA ARG A 93 12.17 0.56 -10.39
C ARG A 93 12.11 2.09 -10.54
N TYR A 94 13.21 2.72 -10.97
CA TYR A 94 13.26 4.16 -11.21
C TYR A 94 12.19 4.61 -12.20
N GLN A 95 12.06 3.93 -13.33
CA GLN A 95 11.08 4.26 -14.36
C GLN A 95 9.64 4.05 -13.86
N MET A 96 9.35 2.97 -13.13
CA MET A 96 8.03 2.74 -12.53
C MET A 96 7.65 3.85 -11.55
N TYR A 97 8.61 4.30 -10.71
CA TYR A 97 8.36 5.43 -9.83
C TYR A 97 8.03 6.69 -10.61
N TRP A 98 8.78 7.00 -11.63
CA TRP A 98 8.61 8.23 -12.42
C TRP A 98 7.36 8.20 -13.30
N GLN A 99 7.12 7.10 -13.99
CA GLN A 99 6.07 7.00 -15.00
C GLN A 99 4.71 6.53 -14.45
N VAL A 100 4.70 5.80 -13.35
CA VAL A 100 3.47 5.20 -12.80
C VAL A 100 3.13 5.78 -11.44
N TYR A 101 4.00 5.61 -10.43
CA TYR A 101 3.66 5.98 -9.05
C TYR A 101 3.61 7.49 -8.82
N PHE A 102 4.50 8.26 -9.45
CA PHE A 102 4.50 9.72 -9.39
C PHE A 102 3.78 10.37 -10.58
N HIS A 103 3.05 9.60 -11.37
CA HIS A 103 2.27 10.18 -12.45
C HIS A 103 1.28 11.23 -11.91
N PRO A 104 1.16 12.42 -12.53
CA PRO A 104 0.31 13.51 -12.03
C PRO A 104 -1.13 13.10 -11.74
N VAL A 105 -1.72 12.24 -12.56
CA VAL A 105 -3.08 11.69 -12.37
C VAL A 105 -3.18 10.89 -11.08
N SER A 106 -2.22 9.99 -10.82
CA SER A 106 -2.19 9.17 -9.59
C SER A 106 -2.03 10.06 -8.34
N ARG A 107 -1.14 11.05 -8.42
CA ARG A 107 -0.93 12.01 -7.32
C ARG A 107 -2.15 12.89 -7.08
N SER A 108 -2.82 13.33 -8.14
CA SER A 108 -4.06 14.11 -8.01
C SER A 108 -5.18 13.29 -7.34
N ALA A 109 -5.36 12.03 -7.73
CA ALA A 109 -6.32 11.13 -7.09
C ALA A 109 -6.02 10.93 -5.59
N GLU A 110 -4.75 10.73 -5.24
CA GLU A 110 -4.31 10.60 -3.84
C GLU A 110 -4.61 11.88 -3.03
N VAL A 111 -4.37 13.06 -3.60
CA VAL A 111 -4.68 14.34 -2.94
C VAL A 111 -6.17 14.47 -2.68
N ILE A 112 -7.01 14.14 -3.67
CA ILE A 112 -8.48 14.19 -3.50
C ILE A 112 -8.92 13.21 -2.42
N LEU A 113 -8.41 11.96 -2.45
CA LEU A 113 -8.72 10.94 -1.45
C LEU A 113 -8.37 11.43 -0.02
N LYS A 114 -7.17 11.96 0.17
CA LYS A 114 -6.76 12.54 1.47
C LYS A 114 -7.69 13.66 1.91
N LYS A 115 -8.09 14.55 0.99
CA LYS A 115 -9.00 15.65 1.31
C LYS A 115 -10.41 15.16 1.65
N ILE A 116 -10.93 14.14 0.99
CA ILE A 116 -12.21 13.51 1.34
C ILE A 116 -12.16 13.01 2.79
N LEU A 117 -11.16 12.21 3.12
CA LEU A 117 -11.02 11.62 4.46
C LEU A 117 -10.82 12.69 5.55
N HIS A 118 -10.03 13.71 5.29
CA HIS A 118 -9.84 14.84 6.20
C HIS A 118 -11.14 15.63 6.39
N ARG A 119 -11.91 15.87 5.32
CA ARG A 119 -13.19 16.57 5.42
C ARG A 119 -14.21 15.76 6.19
N ALA A 120 -14.33 14.47 5.91
CA ALA A 120 -15.22 13.57 6.62
C ALA A 120 -14.88 13.53 8.13
N LYS A 121 -13.59 13.41 8.46
CA LYS A 121 -13.13 13.46 9.86
C LYS A 121 -13.49 14.78 10.54
N TYR A 122 -13.19 15.90 9.91
CA TYR A 122 -13.52 17.24 10.43
C TYR A 122 -15.03 17.38 10.70
N LEU A 123 -15.86 16.98 9.76
CA LEU A 123 -17.31 17.02 9.89
C LEU A 123 -17.79 16.15 11.07
N PHE A 124 -17.21 14.97 11.21
CA PHE A 124 -17.50 14.08 12.33
C PHE A 124 -17.14 14.74 13.69
N GLU A 125 -15.93 15.31 13.80
CA GLU A 125 -15.45 15.96 15.02
C GLU A 125 -16.24 17.22 15.38
N THR A 126 -16.85 17.89 14.40
CA THR A 126 -17.70 19.08 14.62
C THR A 126 -19.18 18.74 14.84
N GLY A 127 -19.54 17.46 14.92
CA GLY A 127 -20.91 17.02 15.18
C GLY A 127 -21.86 17.12 14.00
N TYR A 128 -21.33 17.15 12.78
CA TYR A 128 -22.14 17.16 11.56
C TYR A 128 -22.99 15.89 11.47
N GLN A 129 -24.25 16.05 11.11
CA GLN A 129 -25.19 14.95 10.94
C GLN A 129 -25.13 14.46 9.49
N PHE A 130 -24.46 13.34 9.27
CA PHE A 130 -24.43 12.69 7.97
C PHE A 130 -25.82 12.14 7.62
N GLY A 131 -26.22 12.28 6.37
CA GLY A 131 -27.52 11.82 5.87
C GLY A 131 -27.65 10.28 5.92
N GLN A 132 -26.58 9.59 5.68
CA GLN A 132 -26.40 8.16 5.88
C GLN A 132 -25.08 7.97 6.63
N ALA A 133 -25.17 7.72 7.94
CA ALA A 133 -23.98 7.49 8.76
C ALA A 133 -23.59 6.01 8.66
N PRO A 134 -22.51 5.69 7.99
CA PRO A 134 -22.01 4.32 7.91
C PRO A 134 -21.44 3.92 9.26
N PHE A 135 -21.90 2.79 9.76
CA PHE A 135 -21.58 2.26 11.09
C PHE A 135 -20.07 2.21 11.38
N HIS A 136 -19.26 1.81 10.40
CA HIS A 136 -17.82 1.59 10.59
C HIS A 136 -16.98 2.88 10.72
N PHE A 137 -17.34 3.99 10.05
CA PHE A 137 -16.57 5.22 10.17
C PHE A 137 -16.71 5.91 11.51
N HIS A 138 -17.88 5.79 12.14
CA HIS A 138 -18.11 6.39 13.44
C HIS A 138 -17.20 5.77 14.51
N THR A 139 -17.10 4.45 14.54
CA THR A 139 -16.20 3.73 15.42
C THR A 139 -14.73 3.97 15.08
N PHE A 140 -14.41 4.06 13.79
CA PHE A 140 -13.04 4.31 13.32
C PHE A 140 -12.53 5.71 13.72
N PHE A 141 -13.32 6.75 13.52
CA PHE A 141 -12.94 8.10 13.91
C PHE A 141 -12.87 8.28 15.44
N LYS A 142 -13.68 7.57 16.21
CA LYS A 142 -13.58 7.53 17.67
C LYS A 142 -12.40 6.72 18.19
N LYS A 143 -11.73 5.96 17.35
CA LYS A 143 -10.69 4.98 17.73
C LYS A 143 -11.23 3.87 18.69
N GLU A 144 -12.50 3.60 18.63
CA GLU A 144 -13.22 2.59 19.43
C GLU A 144 -13.60 1.38 18.57
N TYR A 145 -12.72 0.96 17.65
CA TYR A 145 -12.98 -0.15 16.75
C TYR A 145 -12.37 -1.45 17.26
N ALA A 146 -13.08 -2.54 17.06
CA ALA A 146 -12.55 -3.88 17.21
C ALA A 146 -11.69 -4.25 15.99
N LEU A 147 -10.91 -5.31 16.12
CA LEU A 147 -10.08 -5.81 15.00
C LEU A 147 -10.93 -6.20 13.80
N GLU A 148 -12.09 -6.77 14.04
CA GLU A 148 -13.07 -7.18 13.03
C GLU A 148 -13.57 -5.98 12.21
N ASP A 149 -13.82 -4.85 12.85
CA ASP A 149 -14.23 -3.60 12.20
C ASP A 149 -13.13 -3.09 11.26
N TYR A 150 -11.86 -3.17 11.71
CA TYR A 150 -10.71 -2.78 10.90
C TYR A 150 -10.54 -3.67 9.67
N ILE A 151 -10.68 -4.98 9.83
CA ILE A 151 -10.57 -5.94 8.72
C ILE A 151 -11.74 -5.81 7.73
N ALA A 152 -12.92 -5.44 8.20
CA ALA A 152 -14.10 -5.22 7.35
C ALA A 152 -14.02 -3.92 6.53
N LEU A 153 -13.09 -3.02 6.84
CA LEU A 153 -12.92 -1.75 6.13
C LEU A 153 -12.08 -1.99 4.86
N ASP A 154 -12.72 -2.51 3.84
CA ASP A 154 -12.15 -2.76 2.53
C ASP A 154 -12.44 -1.66 1.51
N GLU A 155 -11.93 -1.83 0.28
CA GLU A 155 -12.13 -0.89 -0.82
C GLU A 155 -13.61 -0.78 -1.23
N GLY A 156 -14.38 -1.86 -1.13
CA GLY A 156 -15.81 -1.87 -1.44
C GLY A 156 -16.60 -1.00 -0.47
N VAL A 157 -16.31 -1.12 0.82
CA VAL A 157 -16.88 -0.27 1.88
C VAL A 157 -16.52 1.19 1.63
N MET A 158 -15.24 1.49 1.35
CA MET A 158 -14.81 2.87 1.06
C MET A 158 -15.50 3.46 -0.16
N THR A 159 -15.63 2.69 -1.24
CA THR A 159 -16.35 3.12 -2.46
C THR A 159 -17.81 3.43 -2.16
N THR A 160 -18.46 2.61 -1.35
CA THR A 160 -19.85 2.84 -0.91
C THR A 160 -19.96 4.16 -0.16
N TYR A 161 -19.02 4.47 0.72
CA TYR A 161 -19.01 5.76 1.43
C TYR A 161 -18.86 6.95 0.48
N PHE A 162 -17.94 6.86 -0.47
CA PHE A 162 -17.79 7.93 -1.45
C PHE A 162 -19.07 8.13 -2.26
N GLN A 163 -19.78 7.07 -2.64
CA GLN A 163 -21.08 7.18 -3.31
C GLN A 163 -22.15 7.85 -2.44
N MET A 164 -22.21 7.51 -1.16
CA MET A 164 -23.12 8.16 -0.19
C MET A 164 -22.76 9.64 -0.04
N TRP A 165 -21.49 9.97 0.10
CA TRP A 165 -21.03 11.33 0.32
C TRP A 165 -21.20 12.27 -0.88
N THR A 166 -21.41 11.76 -2.09
CA THR A 166 -21.81 12.60 -3.24
C THR A 166 -23.15 13.31 -3.00
N LYS A 167 -23.98 12.80 -2.09
CA LYS A 167 -25.32 13.32 -1.78
C LYS A 167 -25.38 14.09 -0.46
N GLU A 168 -24.24 14.28 0.22
CA GLU A 168 -24.20 15.01 1.47
C GLU A 168 -24.48 16.50 1.30
N LYS A 169 -25.00 17.13 2.35
CA LYS A 169 -25.29 18.57 2.34
C LYS A 169 -24.02 19.41 2.38
N ASP A 170 -22.93 18.86 2.89
CA ASP A 170 -21.64 19.53 2.86
C ASP A 170 -21.09 19.57 1.43
N ALA A 171 -21.06 20.75 0.84
CA ALA A 171 -20.67 20.95 -0.56
C ALA A 171 -19.23 20.52 -0.85
N ILE A 172 -18.31 20.62 0.13
CA ILE A 172 -16.90 20.23 -0.06
C ILE A 172 -16.78 18.71 -0.12
N LEU A 173 -17.41 18.01 0.83
CA LEU A 173 -17.37 16.54 0.86
C LEU A 173 -18.05 15.95 -0.38
N SER A 174 -19.21 16.51 -0.77
CA SER A 174 -19.97 16.09 -1.94
C SER A 174 -19.19 16.30 -3.25
N ASP A 175 -18.60 17.49 -3.46
CA ASP A 175 -17.82 17.78 -4.66
C ASP A 175 -16.57 16.89 -4.76
N LEU A 176 -15.80 16.78 -3.68
CA LEU A 176 -14.59 15.93 -3.67
C LEU A 176 -14.91 14.46 -3.95
N SER A 177 -15.97 13.90 -3.35
CA SER A 177 -16.40 12.53 -3.56
C SER A 177 -16.87 12.30 -5.01
N THR A 178 -17.63 13.25 -5.56
CA THR A 178 -18.07 13.24 -6.96
C THR A 178 -16.90 13.29 -7.92
N ARG A 179 -15.90 14.15 -7.66
CA ARG A 179 -14.69 14.25 -8.48
C ARG A 179 -13.90 12.94 -8.47
N PHE A 180 -13.72 12.35 -7.28
CA PHE A 180 -12.97 11.12 -7.14
C PHE A 180 -13.60 9.96 -7.91
N LEU A 181 -14.90 9.72 -7.73
CA LEU A 181 -15.64 8.65 -8.40
C LEU A 181 -15.72 8.82 -9.94
N ASN A 182 -15.87 10.06 -10.40
CA ASN A 182 -15.97 10.36 -11.83
C ASN A 182 -14.62 10.67 -12.50
N ARG A 183 -13.50 10.49 -11.77
CA ARG A 183 -12.15 10.79 -12.26
C ARG A 183 -11.99 12.24 -12.77
N ASN A 184 -12.76 13.17 -12.23
CA ASN A 184 -12.62 14.61 -12.51
C ASN A 184 -11.55 15.20 -11.58
N LEU A 185 -10.32 14.83 -11.81
CA LEU A 185 -9.20 15.12 -10.94
C LEU A 185 -8.71 16.57 -11.10
N PHE A 186 -7.98 17.06 -10.10
CA PHE A 186 -7.32 18.35 -10.20
C PHE A 186 -6.22 18.30 -11.26
N GLN A 187 -6.11 19.38 -12.03
CA GLN A 187 -5.00 19.52 -12.97
C GLN A 187 -3.74 19.90 -12.21
N TYR A 188 -2.64 19.29 -12.61
CA TYR A 188 -1.32 19.66 -12.13
C TYR A 188 -0.80 20.83 -12.96
N VAL A 189 -0.40 21.90 -12.29
CA VAL A 189 0.20 23.10 -12.90
C VAL A 189 1.66 23.19 -12.48
#